data_7b7d42d844407ecee9b55a3ca5abb2d4
#
_entry.id   7b7d42d844407ecee9b55a3ca5abb2d4
#
_cell.length_a   1.000
_cell.length_b   1.000
_cell.length_c   1.000
_cell.angle_alpha   90.00
_cell.angle_beta   90.00
_cell.angle_gamma   90.00
#
_symmetry.space_group_name_H-M   'P 1'
#
loop_
_entity.id
_entity.type
_entity.pdbx_description
1 polymer ?
#
loop_
_entity_poly.entity_id
_entity_poly.type
_entity_poly.pdbx_seq_one_letter_code
_entity_poly.pdbx_strand_id
1 'polypeptide(L)'
;MKHNCLQGTIKKEVADLYLWPQTLEIPILDASTVAVKKPVGILHVNVVQAVKLIKKDILGSSDPYVKLSLTGDKLPAKKTSIKKKNLNPEWNEKFKLIVKDPNSQFLQLQVFDWDKVGGHDRIGMQLVPLKMLTPYDMKEFKLDLLSERNDTCCFQSKNQRGQLVVELKFVPFKEEMGRFSGPLDIMEPKENENTNENGIKEVSLSSNEGNTIGGAGLLSVIIQGAENVEGRCHNNPYALIIFRGETKKTKMIQKTRDPRWDEEFQFMLEEPPLHEIIHIQVISKRTGFGFQFKESLGYVEITLADVVHNGRINQKYHLIDSKNGVIHVEIIWKTI
;
A
#
# COMPACT_ATOMS: atom_id res chain seq x y z
N MET A 1 55.91 13.62 0.81
CA MET A 1 55.19 14.48 1.80
C MET A 1 53.65 14.41 1.70
N LYS A 2 53.03 13.86 0.64
CA LYS A 2 51.55 13.81 0.57
C LYS A 2 50.87 12.59 1.27
N HIS A 3 51.60 11.52 1.55
CA HIS A 3 51.04 10.33 2.20
C HIS A 3 50.78 10.49 3.73
N ASN A 4 51.53 11.34 4.39
CA ASN A 4 51.38 11.51 5.85
C ASN A 4 50.22 12.43 6.26
N CYS A 5 49.73 13.28 5.33
CA CYS A 5 48.62 14.20 5.62
C CYS A 5 47.27 13.45 5.60
N LEU A 6 47.07 12.54 4.67
CA LEU A 6 45.86 11.74 4.57
C LEU A 6 45.67 10.75 5.73
N GLN A 7 46.76 10.12 6.19
CA GLN A 7 46.71 9.23 7.37
C GLN A 7 46.40 9.99 8.67
N GLY A 8 46.85 11.22 8.79
CA GLY A 8 46.53 12.07 9.94
C GLY A 8 45.09 12.48 10.02
N THR A 9 44.49 12.83 8.87
CA THR A 9 43.07 13.25 8.78
C THR A 9 42.13 12.06 9.04
N ILE A 10 42.40 10.90 8.45
CA ILE A 10 41.59 9.70 8.68
C ILE A 10 41.67 9.22 10.13
N LYS A 11 42.85 9.25 10.73
CA LYS A 11 43.01 8.92 12.17
C LYS A 11 42.26 9.87 13.08
N LYS A 12 42.21 11.15 12.74
CA LYS A 12 41.53 12.16 13.54
C LYS A 12 39.99 11.99 13.43
N GLU A 13 39.45 11.79 12.23
CA GLU A 13 38.03 11.55 12.05
C GLU A 13 37.54 10.21 12.67
N VAL A 14 38.35 9.16 12.58
CA VAL A 14 38.06 7.88 13.24
C VAL A 14 38.20 7.99 14.76
N ALA A 15 39.17 8.75 15.27
CA ALA A 15 39.33 9.00 16.70
C ALA A 15 38.17 9.82 17.27
N ASP A 16 37.72 10.83 16.56
CA ASP A 16 36.57 11.66 16.96
C ASP A 16 35.24 10.84 16.95
N LEU A 17 35.16 9.75 16.21
CA LEU A 17 34.01 8.85 16.19
C LEU A 17 34.01 7.76 17.28
N TYR A 18 35.19 7.33 17.77
CA TYR A 18 35.30 6.14 18.63
C TYR A 18 36.04 6.38 19.97
N LEU A 19 36.60 7.59 20.23
CA LEU A 19 37.25 7.85 21.50
C LEU A 19 36.23 8.28 22.58
N TRP A 20 36.28 7.54 23.70
CA TRP A 20 35.53 7.86 24.90
C TRP A 20 35.92 9.29 25.38
N PRO A 21 34.98 10.18 25.75
CA PRO A 21 33.64 9.92 26.27
C PRO A 21 32.49 10.22 25.32
N GLN A 22 32.67 10.11 23.99
CA GLN A 22 31.54 10.34 23.08
C GLN A 22 30.50 9.22 23.23
N THR A 23 29.33 9.57 23.73
CA THR A 23 28.15 8.72 23.72
C THR A 23 27.50 8.78 22.35
N LEU A 24 27.53 7.67 21.61
CA LEU A 24 26.70 7.50 20.43
C LEU A 24 25.26 7.25 20.91
N GLU A 25 24.46 8.28 20.94
CA GLU A 25 23.01 8.12 21.12
C GLU A 25 22.42 7.53 19.86
N ILE A 26 22.28 6.23 19.83
CA ILE A 26 21.44 5.55 18.81
C ILE A 26 20.02 5.68 19.33
N PRO A 27 19.14 6.48 18.68
CA PRO A 27 17.74 6.49 19.04
C PRO A 27 17.17 5.10 18.71
N ILE A 28 16.98 4.29 19.73
CA ILE A 28 16.18 3.06 19.61
C ILE A 28 14.74 3.53 19.48
N LEU A 29 14.32 3.77 18.23
CA LEU A 29 12.91 3.92 17.92
C LEU A 29 12.26 2.59 18.24
N ASP A 30 11.50 2.54 19.33
CA ASP A 30 10.61 1.43 19.60
C ASP A 30 9.78 1.18 18.34
N ALA A 31 9.79 -0.06 17.85
CA ALA A 31 9.03 -0.45 16.67
C ALA A 31 7.51 -0.15 16.84
N SER A 32 7.05 0.04 18.07
CA SER A 32 5.70 0.47 18.42
C SER A 32 5.44 1.96 18.17
N THR A 33 6.48 2.80 18.09
CA THR A 33 6.35 4.25 17.83
C THR A 33 6.49 4.63 16.36
N VAL A 34 6.86 3.69 15.50
CA VAL A 34 6.79 3.89 14.05
C VAL A 34 5.31 3.84 13.65
N ALA A 35 4.64 4.98 13.77
CA ALA A 35 3.27 5.13 13.30
C ALA A 35 3.23 4.68 11.83
N VAL A 36 2.61 3.54 11.57
CA VAL A 36 2.38 3.06 10.20
C VAL A 36 1.55 4.15 9.51
N LYS A 37 2.16 4.92 8.61
CA LYS A 37 1.47 5.99 7.89
C LYS A 37 0.27 5.38 7.16
N LYS A 38 -0.93 5.83 7.53
CA LYS A 38 -2.18 5.36 6.91
C LYS A 38 -2.26 5.86 5.47
N PRO A 39 -2.88 5.10 4.55
CA PRO A 39 -3.13 5.55 3.20
C PRO A 39 -3.93 6.86 3.17
N VAL A 40 -3.49 7.82 2.37
CA VAL A 40 -4.11 9.15 2.23
C VAL A 40 -4.72 9.39 0.86
N GLY A 41 -4.44 8.51 -0.13
CA GLY A 41 -4.98 8.65 -1.47
C GLY A 41 -4.41 7.62 -2.43
N ILE A 42 -4.78 7.76 -3.71
CA ILE A 42 -4.36 6.90 -4.80
C ILE A 42 -3.67 7.72 -5.88
N LEU A 43 -2.51 7.25 -6.32
CA LEU A 43 -1.84 7.74 -7.52
C LEU A 43 -2.25 6.88 -8.71
N HIS A 44 -2.93 7.47 -9.68
CA HIS A 44 -3.17 6.88 -10.98
C HIS A 44 -1.98 7.19 -11.88
N VAL A 45 -1.41 6.15 -12.47
CA VAL A 45 -0.27 6.23 -13.38
C VAL A 45 -0.66 5.58 -14.69
N ASN A 46 -0.65 6.32 -15.79
CA ASN A 46 -0.72 5.76 -17.14
C ASN A 46 0.68 5.78 -17.74
N VAL A 47 1.26 4.64 -18.00
CA VAL A 47 2.53 4.51 -18.72
C VAL A 47 2.21 4.52 -20.21
N VAL A 48 2.42 5.67 -20.86
CA VAL A 48 2.00 5.88 -22.26
C VAL A 48 2.99 5.19 -23.19
N GLN A 49 4.22 5.69 -23.26
CA GLN A 49 5.23 5.24 -24.20
C GLN A 49 6.65 5.60 -23.74
N ALA A 50 7.64 4.98 -24.38
CA ALA A 50 9.00 5.51 -24.34
C ALA A 50 9.51 5.74 -25.77
N VAL A 51 10.45 6.66 -25.91
CA VAL A 51 11.03 7.01 -27.20
C VAL A 51 12.56 7.02 -27.12
N LYS A 52 13.20 6.59 -28.20
CA LYS A 52 14.66 6.58 -28.36
C LYS A 52 15.40 5.85 -27.24
N LEU A 53 14.86 4.71 -26.78
CA LEU A 53 15.56 3.87 -25.81
C LEU A 53 16.88 3.39 -26.38
N ILE A 54 17.93 3.35 -25.52
CA ILE A 54 19.21 2.81 -25.91
C ILE A 54 19.15 1.27 -25.98
N LYS A 55 19.89 0.71 -26.93
CA LYS A 55 20.15 -0.73 -26.96
C LYS A 55 21.10 -1.11 -25.82
N LYS A 56 20.81 -2.18 -25.12
CA LYS A 56 21.71 -2.78 -24.15
C LYS A 56 22.53 -3.93 -24.76
N ASP A 57 21.93 -4.71 -25.63
CA ASP A 57 22.56 -5.83 -26.29
C ASP A 57 23.31 -5.42 -27.56
N ILE A 58 24.53 -5.94 -27.73
CA ILE A 58 25.38 -5.68 -28.91
C ILE A 58 24.81 -6.42 -30.13
N LEU A 59 24.15 -7.57 -29.94
CA LEU A 59 23.67 -8.46 -31.01
C LEU A 59 22.16 -8.60 -31.11
N GLY A 60 21.39 -7.92 -30.21
CA GLY A 60 19.94 -8.02 -30.15
C GLY A 60 19.20 -6.71 -30.26
N SER A 61 17.88 -6.76 -30.20
CA SER A 61 16.99 -5.63 -30.01
C SER A 61 16.40 -5.72 -28.61
N SER A 62 16.33 -4.62 -27.90
CA SER A 62 15.79 -4.57 -26.53
C SER A 62 14.30 -4.90 -26.48
N ASP A 63 13.89 -5.63 -25.44
CA ASP A 63 12.53 -6.03 -25.11
C ASP A 63 12.05 -5.22 -23.88
N PRO A 64 11.75 -3.91 -24.01
CA PRO A 64 11.56 -3.04 -22.87
C PRO A 64 10.25 -3.26 -22.12
N TYR A 65 10.33 -3.07 -20.80
CA TYR A 65 9.19 -2.95 -19.90
C TYR A 65 9.51 -1.98 -18.75
N VAL A 66 8.47 -1.44 -18.11
CA VAL A 66 8.60 -0.47 -17.02
C VAL A 66 8.20 -1.12 -15.70
N LYS A 67 9.04 -0.99 -14.67
CA LYS A 67 8.67 -1.23 -13.26
C LYS A 67 8.35 0.09 -12.60
N LEU A 68 7.27 0.12 -11.81
CA LEU A 68 6.82 1.29 -11.06
C LEU A 68 6.52 0.95 -9.61
N SER A 69 6.95 1.80 -8.69
CA SER A 69 6.74 1.69 -7.24
C SER A 69 6.81 3.07 -6.58
N LEU A 70 6.29 3.18 -5.37
CA LEU A 70 6.50 4.36 -4.52
C LEU A 70 7.68 4.12 -3.58
N THR A 71 8.48 5.17 -3.34
CA THR A 71 9.56 5.11 -2.35
C THR A 71 8.99 4.90 -0.95
N GLY A 72 9.68 4.08 -0.14
CA GLY A 72 9.23 3.75 1.23
C GLY A 72 8.04 2.80 1.30
N ASP A 73 7.54 2.30 0.17
CA ASP A 73 6.49 1.29 0.15
C ASP A 73 7.11 -0.12 0.18
N LYS A 74 6.48 -1.02 0.98
CA LYS A 74 6.87 -2.43 1.05
C LYS A 74 6.14 -3.31 0.02
N LEU A 75 5.20 -2.72 -0.73
CA LEU A 75 4.45 -3.43 -1.75
C LEU A 75 5.34 -3.78 -2.96
N PRO A 76 5.09 -4.92 -3.62
CA PRO A 76 5.83 -5.29 -4.81
C PRO A 76 5.64 -4.28 -5.93
N ALA A 77 6.71 -3.97 -6.66
CA ALA A 77 6.64 -3.09 -7.82
C ALA A 77 5.66 -3.64 -8.87
N LYS A 78 4.83 -2.76 -9.44
CA LYS A 78 4.01 -3.09 -10.60
C LYS A 78 4.85 -3.02 -11.87
N LYS A 79 4.45 -3.70 -12.93
CA LYS A 79 5.18 -3.72 -14.20
C LYS A 79 4.24 -3.72 -15.39
N THR A 80 4.68 -3.09 -16.48
CA THR A 80 4.00 -3.15 -17.78
C THR A 80 4.22 -4.48 -18.47
N SER A 81 3.49 -4.70 -19.57
CA SER A 81 3.81 -5.75 -20.54
C SER A 81 5.19 -5.50 -21.18
N ILE A 82 5.79 -6.58 -21.70
CA ILE A 82 7.05 -6.54 -22.42
C ILE A 82 6.76 -6.25 -23.90
N LYS A 83 7.40 -5.23 -24.46
CA LYS A 83 7.30 -4.89 -25.89
C LYS A 83 8.53 -5.38 -26.64
N LYS A 84 8.39 -6.53 -27.30
CA LYS A 84 9.52 -7.18 -27.96
C LYS A 84 10.11 -6.35 -29.09
N LYS A 85 11.44 -6.29 -29.15
CA LYS A 85 12.23 -5.70 -30.25
C LYS A 85 11.83 -4.26 -30.61
N ASN A 86 11.59 -3.42 -29.61
CA ASN A 86 11.07 -2.07 -29.84
C ASN A 86 11.78 -1.04 -28.96
N LEU A 87 12.45 -0.07 -29.57
CA LEU A 87 13.10 1.03 -28.87
C LEU A 87 12.18 2.26 -28.69
N ASN A 88 10.97 2.20 -29.24
CA ASN A 88 9.92 3.21 -29.07
C ASN A 88 8.61 2.51 -28.66
N PRO A 89 8.58 1.81 -27.52
CA PRO A 89 7.43 1.03 -27.12
C PRO A 89 6.26 1.91 -26.69
N GLU A 90 5.05 1.50 -27.06
CA GLU A 90 3.79 2.07 -26.59
C GLU A 90 3.09 1.04 -25.69
N TRP A 91 2.75 1.44 -24.46
CA TRP A 91 2.05 0.59 -23.51
C TRP A 91 0.60 1.02 -23.31
N ASN A 92 0.37 2.29 -23.01
CA ASN A 92 -0.95 2.84 -22.60
C ASN A 92 -1.58 2.05 -21.46
N GLU A 93 -0.74 1.61 -20.52
CA GLU A 93 -1.17 0.77 -19.39
C GLU A 93 -1.36 1.59 -18.12
N LYS A 94 -2.50 1.38 -17.47
CA LYS A 94 -2.93 2.12 -16.28
C LYS A 94 -2.64 1.33 -15.01
N PHE A 95 -2.09 2.01 -14.01
CA PHE A 95 -1.75 1.47 -12.70
C PHE A 95 -2.30 2.38 -11.60
N LYS A 96 -2.65 1.78 -10.46
CA LYS A 96 -3.05 2.50 -9.25
C LYS A 96 -2.05 2.15 -8.14
N LEU A 97 -1.48 3.17 -7.49
CA LEU A 97 -0.53 3.03 -6.38
C LEU A 97 -1.09 3.74 -5.14
N ILE A 98 -0.94 3.12 -3.99
CA ILE A 98 -1.46 3.64 -2.72
C ILE A 98 -0.46 4.62 -2.12
N VAL A 99 -0.89 5.86 -1.93
CA VAL A 99 -0.06 6.95 -1.39
C VAL A 99 -0.29 7.05 0.12
N LYS A 100 0.81 7.06 0.88
CA LYS A 100 0.81 7.23 2.34
C LYS A 100 1.29 8.61 2.77
N ASP A 101 2.14 9.24 1.96
CA ASP A 101 2.66 10.58 2.24
C ASP A 101 3.07 11.26 0.93
N PRO A 102 2.21 12.09 0.32
CA PRO A 102 2.52 12.74 -0.95
C PRO A 102 3.68 13.74 -0.85
N ASN A 103 4.00 14.24 0.37
CA ASN A 103 5.07 15.22 0.55
C ASN A 103 6.46 14.57 0.53
N SER A 104 6.59 13.32 0.99
CA SER A 104 7.87 12.60 1.08
C SER A 104 8.04 11.49 0.07
N GLN A 105 6.96 11.00 -0.54
CA GLN A 105 7.04 9.90 -1.50
C GLN A 105 7.35 10.37 -2.94
N PHE A 106 8.09 9.51 -3.64
CA PHE A 106 8.41 9.66 -5.06
C PHE A 106 7.88 8.45 -5.83
N LEU A 107 7.33 8.70 -7.01
CA LEU A 107 7.10 7.65 -7.99
C LEU A 107 8.43 7.27 -8.62
N GLN A 108 8.86 6.04 -8.44
CA GLN A 108 10.04 5.45 -9.05
C GLN A 108 9.64 4.70 -10.31
N LEU A 109 10.18 5.11 -11.44
CA LEU A 109 9.99 4.51 -12.75
C LEU A 109 11.31 3.97 -13.24
N GLN A 110 11.36 2.68 -13.54
CA GLN A 110 12.56 1.99 -13.99
C GLN A 110 12.25 1.25 -15.28
N VAL A 111 12.99 1.55 -16.35
CA VAL A 111 12.88 0.87 -17.64
C VAL A 111 13.95 -0.23 -17.71
N PHE A 112 13.50 -1.45 -17.98
CA PHE A 112 14.36 -2.62 -18.10
C PHE A 112 14.27 -3.21 -19.50
N ASP A 113 15.34 -3.85 -19.90
CA ASP A 113 15.38 -4.81 -21.00
C ASP A 113 15.08 -6.19 -20.44
N TRP A 114 14.16 -6.91 -21.07
CA TRP A 114 13.80 -8.26 -20.65
C TRP A 114 14.67 -9.28 -21.37
N ASP A 115 15.38 -10.08 -20.59
CA ASP A 115 16.20 -11.19 -21.08
C ASP A 115 15.60 -12.54 -20.70
N LYS A 116 15.63 -13.46 -21.65
CA LYS A 116 15.14 -14.84 -21.43
C LYS A 116 16.06 -15.64 -20.51
N VAL A 117 17.35 -15.34 -20.55
CA VAL A 117 18.40 -16.03 -19.77
C VAL A 117 19.31 -14.97 -19.19
N GLY A 118 19.39 -14.90 -17.86
CA GLY A 118 20.21 -13.91 -17.16
C GLY A 118 19.41 -12.92 -16.34
N GLY A 119 20.04 -11.83 -15.96
CA GLY A 119 19.42 -10.71 -15.25
C GLY A 119 18.82 -9.71 -16.24
N HIS A 120 17.68 -9.11 -15.87
CA HIS A 120 17.11 -8.01 -16.67
C HIS A 120 17.98 -6.76 -16.55
N ASP A 121 18.49 -6.26 -17.66
CA ASP A 121 19.32 -5.07 -17.70
C ASP A 121 18.49 -3.79 -17.57
N ARG A 122 18.90 -2.89 -16.68
CA ARG A 122 18.23 -1.61 -16.53
C ARG A 122 18.71 -0.63 -17.61
N ILE A 123 17.77 -0.18 -18.44
CA ILE A 123 18.01 0.85 -19.48
C ILE A 123 18.19 2.22 -18.81
N GLY A 124 17.28 2.58 -17.90
CA GLY A 124 17.33 3.83 -17.18
C GLY A 124 16.23 3.95 -16.12
N MET A 125 16.27 5.05 -15.37
CA MET A 125 15.29 5.32 -14.31
C MET A 125 14.96 6.79 -14.19
N GLN A 126 13.81 7.08 -13.53
CA GLN A 126 13.44 8.43 -13.13
C GLN A 126 12.62 8.42 -11.84
N LEU A 127 12.70 9.52 -11.09
CA LEU A 127 11.94 9.76 -9.86
C LEU A 127 11.06 11.00 -10.04
N VAL A 128 9.77 10.86 -9.74
CA VAL A 128 8.83 11.98 -9.78
C VAL A 128 8.32 12.24 -8.37
N PRO A 129 8.61 13.42 -7.78
CA PRO A 129 8.10 13.78 -6.46
C PRO A 129 6.58 13.95 -6.50
N LEU A 130 5.84 13.27 -5.62
CA LEU A 130 4.38 13.36 -5.60
C LEU A 130 3.88 14.74 -5.18
N LYS A 131 4.67 15.49 -4.39
CA LYS A 131 4.37 16.89 -4.00
C LYS A 131 4.19 17.87 -5.16
N MET A 132 4.64 17.50 -6.38
CA MET A 132 4.46 18.31 -7.59
C MET A 132 3.10 18.10 -8.26
N LEU A 133 2.30 17.14 -7.78
CA LEU A 133 1.00 16.84 -8.34
C LEU A 133 -0.07 17.64 -7.63
N THR A 134 -0.89 18.35 -8.40
CA THR A 134 -2.13 18.95 -7.89
C THR A 134 -3.18 17.85 -7.75
N PRO A 135 -3.86 17.75 -6.59
CA PRO A 135 -4.94 16.78 -6.41
C PRO A 135 -6.01 16.90 -7.50
N TYR A 136 -6.50 15.75 -7.96
CA TYR A 136 -7.53 15.58 -9.01
C TYR A 136 -7.14 16.01 -10.42
N ASP A 137 -6.00 16.68 -10.61
CA ASP A 137 -5.50 17.10 -11.92
C ASP A 137 -4.66 15.99 -12.57
N MET A 138 -4.86 15.78 -13.89
CA MET A 138 -4.07 14.84 -14.68
C MET A 138 -2.97 15.60 -15.41
N LYS A 139 -1.73 15.19 -15.16
CA LYS A 139 -0.55 15.86 -15.74
C LYS A 139 0.32 14.87 -16.51
N GLU A 140 0.67 15.24 -17.76
CA GLU A 140 1.64 14.50 -18.56
C GLU A 140 3.07 14.91 -18.17
N PHE A 141 3.94 13.93 -18.05
CA PHE A 141 5.37 14.08 -17.82
C PHE A 141 6.17 13.40 -18.92
N LYS A 142 7.11 14.14 -19.50
CA LYS A 142 8.13 13.65 -20.43
C LYS A 142 9.44 13.58 -19.68
N LEU A 143 9.88 12.38 -19.35
CA LEU A 143 10.93 12.11 -18.39
C LEU A 143 12.18 11.57 -19.12
N ASP A 144 13.27 12.32 -19.12
CA ASP A 144 14.56 11.82 -19.61
C ASP A 144 15.10 10.74 -18.67
N LEU A 145 15.44 9.59 -19.20
CA LEU A 145 15.92 8.46 -18.41
C LEU A 145 17.39 8.66 -17.99
N LEU A 146 17.64 8.49 -16.69
CA LEU A 146 18.95 8.63 -16.05
C LEU A 146 19.65 7.28 -15.87
N SER A 147 20.99 7.32 -15.86
CA SER A 147 21.82 6.18 -15.45
C SER A 147 21.82 6.03 -13.93
N GLU A 148 22.13 4.82 -13.45
CA GLU A 148 22.32 4.53 -12.02
C GLU A 148 23.65 5.05 -11.46
N ARG A 149 24.64 5.21 -12.34
CA ARG A 149 25.93 5.72 -11.90
C ARG A 149 25.82 7.20 -11.61
N ASN A 150 26.02 7.56 -10.34
CA ASN A 150 26.36 8.91 -9.92
C ASN A 150 27.70 9.28 -10.53
N ASP A 151 27.74 9.56 -11.84
CA ASP A 151 28.90 10.15 -12.49
C ASP A 151 28.97 11.62 -12.06
N THR A 152 29.33 11.83 -10.78
CA THR A 152 29.57 13.13 -10.16
C THR A 152 30.79 13.85 -10.78
N CYS A 153 31.47 13.22 -11.73
CA CYS A 153 32.77 13.70 -12.23
C CYS A 153 32.80 14.15 -13.69
N CYS A 154 31.73 14.04 -14.47
CA CYS A 154 31.80 14.46 -15.88
C CYS A 154 30.56 15.22 -16.32
N PHE A 155 30.64 16.54 -16.35
CA PHE A 155 29.66 17.45 -16.95
C PHE A 155 29.46 17.29 -18.47
N GLN A 156 29.99 16.22 -19.08
CA GLN A 156 30.00 16.02 -20.53
C GLN A 156 29.70 14.58 -20.94
N SER A 157 28.54 14.04 -20.57
CA SER A 157 27.96 12.95 -21.37
C SER A 157 26.45 12.93 -21.15
N LYS A 158 25.75 13.76 -21.93
CA LYS A 158 24.31 13.60 -22.25
C LYS A 158 24.13 12.32 -23.08
N ASN A 159 24.46 11.16 -22.58
CA ASN A 159 23.99 9.92 -23.16
C ASN A 159 22.49 9.84 -22.83
N GLN A 160 21.69 10.47 -23.67
CA GLN A 160 20.23 10.34 -23.63
C GLN A 160 19.90 8.86 -23.73
N ARG A 161 19.40 8.30 -22.63
CA ARG A 161 19.00 6.88 -22.55
C ARG A 161 17.58 6.64 -23.07
N GLY A 162 16.99 7.65 -23.66
CA GLY A 162 15.61 7.73 -24.10
C GLY A 162 14.74 8.52 -23.14
N GLN A 163 13.51 8.70 -23.52
CA GLN A 163 12.50 9.47 -22.79
C GLN A 163 11.29 8.57 -22.49
N LEU A 164 10.76 8.63 -21.28
CA LEU A 164 9.54 7.95 -20.87
C LEU A 164 8.42 8.98 -20.72
N VAL A 165 7.24 8.69 -21.31
CA VAL A 165 6.05 9.52 -21.22
C VAL A 165 5.04 8.84 -20.31
N VAL A 166 4.60 9.53 -19.26
CA VAL A 166 3.62 9.07 -18.30
C VAL A 166 2.59 10.15 -17.97
N GLU A 167 1.37 9.76 -17.73
CA GLU A 167 0.32 10.62 -17.18
C GLU A 167 0.07 10.25 -15.72
N LEU A 168 0.04 11.25 -14.85
CA LEU A 168 -0.11 11.08 -13.41
C LEU A 168 -1.31 11.87 -12.90
N LYS A 169 -2.11 11.24 -12.04
CA LYS A 169 -3.21 11.90 -11.31
C LYS A 169 -3.22 11.41 -9.87
N PHE A 170 -3.10 12.33 -8.92
CA PHE A 170 -3.26 12.02 -7.50
C PHE A 170 -4.70 12.31 -7.06
N VAL A 171 -5.32 11.32 -6.43
CA VAL A 171 -6.68 11.43 -5.88
C VAL A 171 -6.60 11.15 -4.38
N PRO A 172 -6.70 12.18 -3.52
CA PRO A 172 -6.76 11.99 -2.07
C PRO A 172 -8.07 11.31 -1.67
N PHE A 173 -8.05 10.55 -0.57
CA PHE A 173 -9.27 10.06 0.04
C PHE A 173 -10.04 11.23 0.65
N LYS A 174 -11.37 11.15 0.60
CA LYS A 174 -12.23 12.10 1.32
C LYS A 174 -11.98 11.89 2.82
N GLU A 175 -11.65 12.95 3.54
CA GLU A 175 -11.66 12.93 5.00
C GLU A 175 -13.13 12.84 5.43
N GLU A 176 -13.51 11.74 6.07
CA GLU A 176 -14.75 11.73 6.84
C GLU A 176 -14.56 12.72 7.98
N MET A 177 -15.19 13.88 7.88
CA MET A 177 -15.43 14.74 9.05
C MET A 177 -16.15 13.88 10.07
N GLY A 178 -15.43 13.45 11.10
CA GLY A 178 -15.99 12.68 12.19
C GLY A 178 -17.26 13.36 12.65
N ARG A 179 -18.38 12.66 12.52
CA ARG A 179 -19.57 13.00 13.28
C ARG A 179 -19.18 12.82 14.75
N PHE A 180 -18.69 13.88 15.35
CA PHE A 180 -18.67 14.01 16.80
C PHE A 180 -20.13 13.93 17.22
N SER A 181 -20.54 12.77 17.69
CA SER A 181 -21.70 12.64 18.56
C SER A 181 -21.34 13.39 19.83
N GLY A 182 -21.72 14.65 19.89
CA GLY A 182 -21.79 15.39 21.14
C GLY A 182 -22.67 14.59 22.12
N PRO A 183 -22.48 14.76 23.45
CA PRO A 183 -23.28 14.06 24.43
C PRO A 183 -24.76 14.34 24.15
N LEU A 184 -25.55 13.27 24.15
CA LEU A 184 -27.01 13.33 24.10
C LEU A 184 -27.50 14.19 25.24
N ASP A 185 -27.81 15.47 24.99
CA ASP A 185 -28.67 16.23 25.85
C ASP A 185 -30.06 15.62 25.78
N ILE A 186 -30.41 14.92 26.84
CA ILE A 186 -31.76 14.42 27.11
C ILE A 186 -32.61 15.65 27.36
N MET A 187 -33.29 16.15 26.33
CA MET A 187 -34.40 17.09 26.53
C MET A 187 -35.65 16.27 26.81
N GLU A 188 -36.10 16.37 28.05
CA GLU A 188 -37.43 15.93 28.50
C GLU A 188 -38.55 16.57 27.65
N PRO A 189 -39.62 15.84 27.33
CA PRO A 189 -40.76 16.43 26.60
C PRO A 189 -41.56 17.32 27.55
N LYS A 190 -41.63 18.61 27.30
CA LYS A 190 -42.65 19.47 27.84
C LYS A 190 -43.91 19.31 26.99
N GLU A 191 -44.92 18.67 27.58
CA GLU A 191 -46.32 18.78 27.17
C GLU A 191 -46.76 20.24 27.20
N ASN A 192 -47.32 20.72 26.07
CA ASN A 192 -48.33 21.75 26.07
C ASN A 192 -49.24 21.55 24.86
N GLU A 193 -50.45 21.18 25.19
CA GLU A 193 -51.65 21.24 24.35
C GLU A 193 -51.83 22.66 23.79
N ASN A 194 -52.19 22.79 22.51
CA ASN A 194 -53.33 23.53 22.07
C ASN A 194 -53.61 23.34 20.56
N THR A 195 -54.84 22.96 20.32
CA THR A 195 -55.61 22.90 19.08
C THR A 195 -55.55 24.17 18.24
N ASN A 196 -55.44 24.05 16.88
CA ASN A 196 -56.52 24.45 15.93
C ASN A 196 -56.06 24.36 14.45
N GLU A 197 -56.82 23.60 13.70
CA GLU A 197 -57.37 23.76 12.35
C GLU A 197 -56.57 24.38 11.19
N ASN A 198 -56.57 23.57 10.12
CA ASN A 198 -56.65 23.93 8.69
C ASN A 198 -55.49 24.67 8.03
N GLY A 199 -54.84 23.93 7.16
CA GLY A 199 -53.97 24.48 6.14
C GLY A 199 -53.16 23.39 5.41
N ILE A 200 -53.74 22.85 4.35
CA ILE A 200 -53.04 22.04 3.36
C ILE A 200 -51.97 22.91 2.74
N LYS A 201 -50.73 22.70 3.10
CA LYS A 201 -49.54 23.13 2.33
C LYS A 201 -48.83 21.92 1.88
N GLU A 202 -48.80 21.74 0.56
CA GLU A 202 -47.87 20.87 -0.13
C GLU A 202 -46.45 21.17 0.34
N VAL A 203 -45.89 20.25 1.11
CA VAL A 203 -44.47 20.25 1.40
C VAL A 203 -43.80 19.63 0.19
N SER A 204 -43.29 20.50 -0.66
CA SER A 204 -42.29 20.06 -1.66
C SER A 204 -41.18 19.33 -0.89
N LEU A 205 -41.12 18.02 -1.10
CA LEU A 205 -39.95 17.21 -0.75
C LEU A 205 -38.76 17.80 -1.52
N SER A 206 -38.00 18.65 -0.84
CA SER A 206 -36.62 18.86 -1.25
C SER A 206 -35.94 17.48 -1.14
N SER A 207 -35.65 16.91 -2.29
CA SER A 207 -34.82 15.74 -2.44
C SER A 207 -33.53 16.02 -1.66
N ASN A 208 -33.45 15.47 -0.45
CA ASN A 208 -32.16 15.19 0.15
C ASN A 208 -31.40 14.38 -0.88
N GLU A 209 -30.36 14.98 -1.47
CA GLU A 209 -29.37 14.24 -2.24
C GLU A 209 -28.89 13.11 -1.35
N GLY A 210 -29.43 11.93 -1.65
CA GLY A 210 -28.99 10.70 -1.03
C GLY A 210 -27.48 10.61 -1.22
N ASN A 211 -26.74 10.49 -0.12
CA ASN A 211 -25.36 10.07 -0.14
C ASN A 211 -25.27 8.84 -1.06
N THR A 212 -24.87 9.07 -2.29
CA THR A 212 -24.54 8.01 -3.20
C THR A 212 -23.32 7.31 -2.60
N ILE A 213 -23.56 6.19 -1.90
CA ILE A 213 -22.53 5.23 -1.47
C ILE A 213 -21.99 4.55 -2.73
N GLY A 214 -21.62 5.34 -3.72
CA GLY A 214 -21.12 4.87 -5.00
C GLY A 214 -19.75 5.46 -5.28
N GLY A 215 -18.76 4.63 -5.53
CA GLY A 215 -17.43 5.08 -5.92
C GLY A 215 -16.36 4.03 -5.64
N ALA A 216 -15.27 4.14 -6.40
CA ALA A 216 -14.08 3.35 -6.15
C ALA A 216 -13.49 3.68 -4.78
N GLY A 217 -12.82 2.72 -4.16
CA GLY A 217 -12.23 2.92 -2.84
C GLY A 217 -11.17 1.89 -2.49
N LEU A 218 -10.64 2.03 -1.29
CA LEU A 218 -9.65 1.15 -0.70
C LEU A 218 -10.24 0.42 0.50
N LEU A 219 -10.24 -0.91 0.43
CA LEU A 219 -10.54 -1.80 1.55
C LEU A 219 -9.21 -2.21 2.19
N SER A 220 -8.95 -1.76 3.43
CA SER A 220 -7.81 -2.17 4.23
C SER A 220 -8.24 -3.19 5.26
N VAL A 221 -7.60 -4.36 5.28
CA VAL A 221 -7.84 -5.47 6.23
C VAL A 221 -6.60 -5.65 7.08
N ILE A 222 -6.71 -5.41 8.38
CA ILE A 222 -5.61 -5.55 9.33
C ILE A 222 -5.89 -6.77 10.21
N ILE A 223 -5.01 -7.75 10.16
CA ILE A 223 -5.05 -8.90 11.03
C ILE A 223 -4.13 -8.64 12.21
N GLN A 224 -4.69 -8.27 13.34
CA GLN A 224 -3.91 -7.93 14.52
C GLN A 224 -3.33 -9.18 15.17
N GLY A 225 -4.14 -10.24 15.35
CA GLY A 225 -3.70 -11.48 15.93
C GLY A 225 -4.83 -12.48 16.12
N ALA A 226 -4.52 -13.60 16.73
CA ALA A 226 -5.50 -14.56 17.17
C ALA A 226 -5.15 -15.07 18.57
N GLU A 227 -6.14 -15.59 19.28
CA GLU A 227 -6.02 -16.10 20.65
C GLU A 227 -6.59 -17.51 20.71
N ASN A 228 -6.00 -18.37 21.52
CA ASN A 228 -6.47 -19.74 21.80
C ASN A 228 -6.66 -20.61 20.55
N VAL A 229 -5.85 -20.40 19.50
CA VAL A 229 -5.94 -21.24 18.30
C VAL A 229 -5.29 -22.59 18.57
N GLU A 230 -6.11 -23.65 18.53
CA GLU A 230 -5.69 -25.01 18.87
C GLU A 230 -5.67 -25.91 17.64
N GLY A 231 -4.53 -26.59 17.42
CA GLY A 231 -4.36 -27.67 16.46
C GLY A 231 -3.92 -28.96 17.15
N ARG A 232 -3.78 -30.04 16.40
CA ARG A 232 -3.41 -31.36 16.91
C ARG A 232 -2.02 -31.44 17.55
N CYS A 233 -1.11 -30.52 17.20
CA CYS A 233 0.27 -30.48 17.69
C CYS A 233 0.75 -29.04 17.83
N HIS A 234 2.09 -28.83 17.88
CA HIS A 234 2.68 -27.48 17.87
C HIS A 234 2.19 -26.65 16.70
N ASN A 235 1.51 -25.55 16.99
CA ASN A 235 0.95 -24.65 16.00
C ASN A 235 2.01 -23.72 15.46
N ASN A 236 2.06 -23.60 14.11
CA ASN A 236 2.77 -22.54 13.42
C ASN A 236 1.74 -21.74 12.61
N PRO A 237 0.94 -20.90 13.28
CA PRO A 237 -0.21 -20.26 12.67
C PRO A 237 0.17 -19.11 11.74
N TYR A 238 -0.63 -18.97 10.68
CA TYR A 238 -0.73 -17.80 9.83
C TYR A 238 -2.19 -17.62 9.42
N ALA A 239 -2.59 -16.39 9.14
CA ALA A 239 -3.91 -16.09 8.62
C ALA A 239 -3.89 -16.00 7.10
N LEU A 240 -4.92 -16.54 6.46
CA LEU A 240 -5.16 -16.50 5.03
C LEU A 240 -6.42 -15.66 4.79
N ILE A 241 -6.32 -14.64 3.96
CA ILE A 241 -7.42 -13.77 3.59
C ILE A 241 -7.79 -14.06 2.15
N ILE A 242 -9.06 -14.38 1.91
CA ILE A 242 -9.60 -14.68 0.59
C ILE A 242 -10.71 -13.67 0.30
N PHE A 243 -10.52 -12.88 -0.74
CA PHE A 243 -11.50 -11.89 -1.17
C PHE A 243 -11.44 -11.68 -2.69
N ARG A 244 -12.59 -11.73 -3.38
CA ARG A 244 -12.71 -11.61 -4.84
C ARG A 244 -11.73 -12.49 -5.62
N GLY A 245 -11.47 -13.72 -5.14
CA GLY A 245 -10.50 -14.62 -5.75
C GLY A 245 -9.02 -14.30 -5.49
N GLU A 246 -8.72 -13.15 -4.89
CA GLU A 246 -7.37 -12.85 -4.40
C GLU A 246 -7.14 -13.53 -3.05
N THR A 247 -5.91 -14.05 -2.89
CA THR A 247 -5.49 -14.68 -1.65
C THR A 247 -4.25 -13.97 -1.11
N LYS A 248 -4.36 -13.45 0.11
CA LYS A 248 -3.26 -12.82 0.85
C LYS A 248 -3.04 -13.55 2.17
N LYS A 249 -1.83 -13.51 2.70
CA LYS A 249 -1.49 -14.25 3.94
C LYS A 249 -0.52 -13.46 4.80
N THR A 250 -0.64 -13.64 6.12
CA THR A 250 0.32 -13.13 7.10
C THR A 250 1.60 -13.96 7.11
N LYS A 251 2.60 -13.47 7.81
CA LYS A 251 3.76 -14.28 8.19
C LYS A 251 3.34 -15.43 9.09
N MET A 252 4.08 -16.51 9.01
CA MET A 252 3.89 -17.65 9.91
C MET A 252 4.65 -17.41 11.21
N ILE A 253 3.97 -17.53 12.35
CA ILE A 253 4.59 -17.45 13.68
C ILE A 253 4.75 -18.85 14.22
N GLN A 254 5.94 -19.17 14.75
CA GLN A 254 6.24 -20.52 15.18
C GLN A 254 5.81 -20.77 16.61
N LYS A 255 5.30 -21.99 16.88
CA LYS A 255 5.07 -22.56 18.22
C LYS A 255 4.22 -21.68 19.15
N THR A 256 3.14 -21.08 18.66
CA THR A 256 2.24 -20.27 19.47
C THR A 256 0.78 -20.65 19.27
N ARG A 257 -0.04 -20.41 20.30
CA ARG A 257 -1.51 -20.44 20.23
C ARG A 257 -2.12 -19.05 20.14
N ASP A 258 -1.30 -18.02 20.43
CA ASP A 258 -1.71 -16.63 20.49
C ASP A 258 -0.82 -15.77 19.58
N PRO A 259 -0.91 -15.97 18.24
CA PRO A 259 -0.09 -15.24 17.28
C PRO A 259 -0.48 -13.77 17.21
N ARG A 260 0.52 -12.90 17.13
CA ARG A 260 0.35 -11.48 16.82
C ARG A 260 1.02 -11.18 15.50
N TRP A 261 0.25 -10.68 14.53
CA TRP A 261 0.75 -10.39 13.18
C TRP A 261 0.85 -8.89 12.93
N ASP A 262 -0.18 -8.12 13.28
CA ASP A 262 -0.30 -6.67 13.03
C ASP A 262 0.00 -6.33 11.56
N GLU A 263 -0.50 -7.16 10.64
CA GLU A 263 -0.26 -7.03 9.20
C GLU A 263 -1.48 -6.48 8.48
N GLU A 264 -1.25 -5.49 7.60
CA GLU A 264 -2.26 -4.84 6.78
C GLU A 264 -2.24 -5.37 5.35
N PHE A 265 -3.43 -5.65 4.83
CA PHE A 265 -3.68 -6.06 3.45
C PHE A 265 -4.68 -5.12 2.79
N GLN A 266 -4.37 -4.68 1.57
CA GLN A 266 -5.14 -3.65 0.89
C GLN A 266 -5.71 -4.18 -0.41
N PHE A 267 -7.01 -3.91 -0.65
CA PHE A 267 -7.73 -4.27 -1.87
C PHE A 267 -8.32 -3.00 -2.46
N MET A 268 -8.00 -2.74 -3.72
CA MET A 268 -8.54 -1.59 -4.44
C MET A 268 -9.76 -2.03 -5.22
N LEU A 269 -10.90 -1.40 -4.93
CA LEU A 269 -12.19 -1.76 -5.49
C LEU A 269 -12.73 -0.61 -6.33
N GLU A 270 -13.42 -0.94 -7.41
CA GLU A 270 -14.06 0.04 -8.31
C GLU A 270 -15.42 0.49 -7.76
N GLU A 271 -16.01 -0.30 -6.88
CA GLU A 271 -17.29 -0.06 -6.22
C GLU A 271 -17.25 -0.53 -4.76
N PRO A 272 -18.10 0.03 -3.88
CA PRO A 272 -18.19 -0.38 -2.48
C PRO A 272 -18.65 -1.84 -2.35
N PRO A 273 -18.02 -2.65 -1.49
CA PRO A 273 -18.35 -4.08 -1.33
C PRO A 273 -19.55 -4.31 -0.40
N LEU A 274 -20.71 -3.67 -0.69
CA LEU A 274 -21.91 -3.71 0.16
C LEU A 274 -22.50 -5.10 0.38
N HIS A 275 -22.42 -5.98 -0.62
CA HIS A 275 -23.01 -7.31 -0.58
C HIS A 275 -21.98 -8.43 -0.56
N GLU A 276 -20.74 -8.08 -0.20
CA GLU A 276 -19.62 -9.01 -0.26
C GLU A 276 -19.20 -9.48 1.13
N ILE A 277 -18.58 -10.65 1.11
CA ILE A 277 -18.07 -11.31 2.31
C ILE A 277 -16.57 -11.50 2.13
N ILE A 278 -15.80 -11.18 3.17
CA ILE A 278 -14.40 -11.52 3.25
C ILE A 278 -14.23 -12.78 4.11
N HIS A 279 -13.50 -13.75 3.59
CA HIS A 279 -13.20 -14.99 4.28
C HIS A 279 -11.78 -14.94 4.85
N ILE A 280 -11.64 -15.19 6.15
CA ILE A 280 -10.34 -15.19 6.83
C ILE A 280 -10.19 -16.52 7.57
N GLN A 281 -9.14 -17.28 7.22
CA GLN A 281 -8.88 -18.59 7.78
C GLN A 281 -7.55 -18.61 8.51
N VAL A 282 -7.50 -19.19 9.71
CA VAL A 282 -6.25 -19.42 10.42
C VAL A 282 -5.79 -20.86 10.13
N ILE A 283 -4.55 -20.99 9.69
CA ILE A 283 -3.97 -22.26 9.25
C ILE A 283 -2.66 -22.48 10.00
N SER A 284 -2.44 -23.70 10.49
CA SER A 284 -1.16 -24.15 11.02
C SER A 284 -0.40 -24.95 9.95
N LYS A 285 0.86 -24.60 9.73
CA LYS A 285 1.75 -25.33 8.81
C LYS A 285 2.79 -26.11 9.60
N ARG A 286 2.94 -27.39 9.24
CA ARG A 286 3.95 -28.28 9.81
C ARG A 286 4.80 -28.90 8.70
N THR A 287 6.06 -29.12 9.00
CA THR A 287 6.96 -29.88 8.16
C THR A 287 7.35 -31.14 8.90
N GLY A 288 7.15 -32.31 8.34
CA GLY A 288 7.56 -33.60 8.90
C GLY A 288 7.81 -34.61 7.79
N PHE A 289 8.87 -35.43 7.93
CA PHE A 289 9.27 -36.48 6.99
C PHE A 289 9.32 -36.02 5.51
N GLY A 290 9.76 -34.76 5.25
CA GLY A 290 9.83 -34.20 3.89
C GLY A 290 8.50 -33.69 3.31
N PHE A 291 7.38 -33.85 4.03
CA PHE A 291 6.06 -33.37 3.61
C PHE A 291 5.62 -32.16 4.42
N GLN A 292 4.87 -31.25 3.75
CA GLN A 292 4.23 -30.11 4.39
C GLN A 292 2.76 -30.41 4.63
N PHE A 293 2.37 -30.40 5.90
CA PHE A 293 0.97 -30.56 6.30
C PHE A 293 0.39 -29.19 6.65
N LYS A 294 -0.83 -28.93 6.18
CA LYS A 294 -1.62 -27.75 6.55
C LYS A 294 -2.83 -28.25 7.34
N GLU A 295 -3.09 -27.62 8.46
CA GLU A 295 -4.25 -27.89 9.32
C GLU A 295 -5.02 -26.58 9.50
N SER A 296 -6.33 -26.62 9.27
CA SER A 296 -7.21 -25.47 9.58
C SER A 296 -7.38 -25.40 11.09
N LEU A 297 -7.21 -24.19 11.65
CA LEU A 297 -7.48 -23.89 13.06
C LEU A 297 -8.79 -23.13 13.24
N GLY A 298 -9.53 -22.94 12.15
CA GLY A 298 -10.81 -22.26 12.08
C GLY A 298 -10.81 -21.07 11.10
N TYR A 299 -12.00 -20.55 10.87
CA TYR A 299 -12.19 -19.43 9.94
C TYR A 299 -13.31 -18.49 10.41
N VAL A 300 -13.40 -17.31 9.79
CA VAL A 300 -14.48 -16.36 9.95
C VAL A 300 -14.88 -15.78 8.60
N GLU A 301 -16.16 -15.51 8.45
CA GLU A 301 -16.73 -14.79 7.32
C GLU A 301 -17.33 -13.48 7.82
N ILE A 302 -16.88 -12.37 7.26
CA ILE A 302 -17.26 -11.03 7.70
C ILE A 302 -17.97 -10.33 6.53
N THR A 303 -19.22 -9.91 6.73
CA THR A 303 -19.95 -9.08 5.77
C THR A 303 -19.39 -7.67 5.75
N LEU A 304 -19.19 -7.11 4.56
CA LEU A 304 -18.57 -5.80 4.41
C LEU A 304 -19.56 -4.63 4.39
N ALA A 305 -20.87 -4.91 4.43
CA ALA A 305 -21.89 -3.86 4.48
C ALA A 305 -21.66 -2.88 5.64
N ASP A 306 -21.44 -3.39 6.86
CA ASP A 306 -21.21 -2.58 8.04
C ASP A 306 -19.92 -1.76 7.94
N VAL A 307 -18.90 -2.32 7.27
CA VAL A 307 -17.65 -1.59 7.02
C VAL A 307 -17.87 -0.42 6.07
N VAL A 308 -18.68 -0.61 5.03
CA VAL A 308 -19.00 0.46 4.06
C VAL A 308 -19.83 1.55 4.69
N HIS A 309 -20.83 1.19 5.52
CA HIS A 309 -21.70 2.16 6.18
C HIS A 309 -21.00 2.94 7.31
N ASN A 310 -20.19 2.25 8.10
CA ASN A 310 -19.52 2.83 9.28
C ASN A 310 -18.08 3.30 8.99
N GLY A 311 -17.58 3.05 7.77
CA GLY A 311 -16.19 3.35 7.38
C GLY A 311 -15.17 2.39 7.98
N ARG A 312 -15.43 1.82 9.19
CA ARG A 312 -14.48 0.98 9.94
C ARG A 312 -15.21 0.02 10.86
N ILE A 313 -14.66 -1.19 10.98
CA ILE A 313 -14.94 -2.14 12.07
C ILE A 313 -13.61 -2.55 12.71
N ASN A 314 -13.62 -2.81 14.02
CA ASN A 314 -12.47 -3.34 14.76
C ASN A 314 -13.02 -4.26 15.85
N GLN A 315 -13.00 -5.58 15.59
CA GLN A 315 -13.70 -6.55 16.42
C GLN A 315 -12.93 -7.85 16.57
N LYS A 316 -13.24 -8.58 17.63
CA LYS A 316 -12.84 -9.97 17.87
C LYS A 316 -13.94 -10.91 17.41
N TYR A 317 -13.58 -11.90 16.62
CA TYR A 317 -14.48 -12.90 16.07
C TYR A 317 -14.10 -14.29 16.57
N HIS A 318 -15.09 -15.07 17.02
CA HIS A 318 -14.88 -16.48 17.27
C HIS A 318 -14.70 -17.23 15.96
N LEU A 319 -13.68 -18.07 15.89
CA LEU A 319 -13.41 -18.87 14.71
C LEU A 319 -14.39 -20.03 14.61
N ILE A 320 -15.04 -20.15 13.47
CA ILE A 320 -15.84 -21.32 13.10
C ILE A 320 -14.89 -22.51 12.93
N ASP A 321 -15.32 -23.72 13.27
CA ASP A 321 -14.52 -24.94 13.28
C ASP A 321 -13.29 -24.89 14.22
N SER A 322 -13.35 -24.06 15.25
CA SER A 322 -12.37 -23.98 16.33
C SER A 322 -13.03 -24.17 17.68
N LYS A 323 -12.32 -24.76 18.66
CA LYS A 323 -12.90 -24.95 20.03
C LYS A 323 -13.06 -23.60 20.75
N ASN A 324 -11.99 -22.82 20.81
CA ASN A 324 -11.93 -21.56 21.56
C ASN A 324 -11.17 -20.46 20.82
N GLY A 325 -10.85 -20.67 19.55
CA GLY A 325 -10.07 -19.73 18.76
C GLY A 325 -10.82 -18.43 18.51
N VAL A 326 -10.12 -17.31 18.70
CA VAL A 326 -10.63 -15.97 18.44
C VAL A 326 -9.62 -15.23 17.55
N ILE A 327 -10.08 -14.53 16.54
CA ILE A 327 -9.25 -13.68 15.69
C ILE A 327 -9.65 -12.21 15.85
N HIS A 328 -8.67 -11.33 15.92
CA HIS A 328 -8.88 -9.88 16.01
C HIS A 328 -8.60 -9.23 14.67
N VAL A 329 -9.63 -8.64 14.09
CA VAL A 329 -9.62 -8.07 12.73
C VAL A 329 -10.11 -6.63 12.77
N GLU A 330 -9.38 -5.76 12.09
CA GLU A 330 -9.81 -4.41 11.78
C GLU A 330 -9.98 -4.27 10.27
N ILE A 331 -11.12 -3.77 9.81
CA ILE A 331 -11.39 -3.52 8.39
C ILE A 331 -11.81 -2.06 8.24
N ILE A 332 -11.23 -1.38 7.25
CA ILE A 332 -11.48 0.02 6.96
C ILE A 332 -11.83 0.17 5.48
N TRP A 333 -12.92 0.87 5.19
CA TRP A 333 -13.30 1.30 3.86
C TRP A 333 -13.04 2.79 3.69
N LYS A 334 -12.38 3.18 2.59
CA LYS A 334 -12.17 4.58 2.22
C LYS A 334 -12.58 4.79 0.78
N THR A 335 -13.54 5.65 0.55
CA THR A 335 -13.98 6.08 -0.79
C THR A 335 -12.99 7.07 -1.40
N ILE A 336 -12.87 7.04 -2.74
CA ILE A 336 -12.02 7.96 -3.51
C ILE A 336 -12.84 9.19 -3.91
#